data_ecb8a4b85427174b6df0014e9432fa84
#
_entry.id   ecb8a4b85427174b6df0014e9432fa84
#
_cell.length_a   1.000
_cell.length_b   1.000
_cell.length_c   1.000
_cell.angle_alpha   90.00
_cell.angle_beta   90.00
_cell.angle_gamma   90.00
#
_symmetry.space_group_name_H-M   'P 1'
#
loop_
_entity.id
_entity.type
_entity.pdbx_description
1 polymer ?
#
loop_
_entity_poly.entity_id
_entity_poly.type
_entity_poly.pdbx_seq_one_letter_code
_entity_poly.pdbx_strand_id
1 'polypeptide(L)' 'MIGHVVCAGKDTPRAEVQRERILCAAPKCFIEHGFHAASMANIAEAAQMSAGLMYRYFENKSAIVRAIVERQ' A
#
# COMPACT_ATOMS: atom_id res chain seq x y z
N MET A 1 -0.87 -12.50 -18.12
CA MET A 1 -0.89 -11.99 -17.82
C MET A 1 -0.79 -11.59 -17.34
N ILE A 2 -0.82 -11.25 -17.17
CA ILE A 2 -0.68 -10.72 -16.72
C ILE A 2 -0.82 -10.31 -16.13
N GLY A 3 -0.92 -10.78 -16.18
CA GLY A 3 -1.19 -10.13 -15.22
C GLY A 3 -1.10 -8.93 -14.75
N HIS A 4 -1.50 -8.36 -15.08
CA HIS A 4 -1.50 -7.11 -14.52
C HIS A 4 -2.17 -7.11 -13.21
N VAL A 5 -1.86 -6.21 -12.42
CA VAL A 5 -2.42 -6.07 -11.12
C VAL A 5 -3.45 -4.97 -11.13
N VAL A 6 -4.60 -5.29 -10.65
CA VAL A 6 -5.61 -4.29 -10.46
C VAL A 6 -5.57 -3.87 -9.03
N CYS A 7 -5.17 -2.66 -8.78
CA CYS A 7 -4.98 -2.20 -7.42
C CYS A 7 -6.26 -1.90 -6.70
N ALA A 8 -7.35 -1.71 -7.43
CA ALA A 8 -8.62 -1.47 -6.79
C ALA A 8 -9.70 -2.08 -7.64
N GLY A 9 -10.50 -2.94 -7.07
CA GLY A 9 -11.60 -3.56 -7.76
C GLY A 9 -12.81 -2.67 -7.79
N LYS A 10 -13.65 -2.88 -8.76
CA LYS A 10 -14.82 -2.06 -8.90
C LYS A 10 -15.85 -2.33 -7.83
N ASP A 11 -15.97 -3.58 -7.46
CA ASP A 11 -17.00 -3.98 -6.51
C ASP A 11 -16.45 -4.07 -5.10
N THR A 12 -15.27 -3.56 -4.86
CA THR A 12 -14.64 -3.63 -3.57
C THR A 12 -15.15 -2.51 -2.67
N PRO A 13 -15.44 -2.78 -1.40
CA PRO A 13 -15.80 -1.73 -0.46
C PRO A 13 -14.71 -0.67 -0.39
N ARG A 14 -15.13 0.56 -0.08
CA ARG A 14 -14.21 1.67 -0.07
C ARG A 14 -12.98 1.42 0.81
N ALA A 15 -13.21 0.83 1.99
CA ALA A 15 -12.10 0.57 2.89
C ALA A 15 -11.08 -0.37 2.25
N GLU A 16 -11.56 -1.38 1.56
CA GLU A 16 -10.66 -2.31 0.91
C GLU A 16 -9.97 -1.69 -0.29
N VAL A 17 -10.64 -0.77 -0.97
CA VAL A 17 -10.00 -0.05 -2.07
C VAL A 17 -8.82 0.76 -1.55
N GLN A 18 -9.03 1.46 -0.43
CA GLN A 18 -7.95 2.24 0.15
C GLN A 18 -6.80 1.35 0.59
N ARG A 19 -7.14 0.23 1.22
CA ARG A 19 -6.12 -0.70 1.67
C ARG A 19 -5.32 -1.24 0.49
N GLU A 20 -6.01 -1.56 -0.61
CA GLU A 20 -5.32 -2.07 -1.80
C GLU A 20 -4.41 -1.02 -2.40
N ARG A 21 -4.80 0.24 -2.36
CA ARG A 21 -3.94 1.31 -2.85
C ARG A 21 -2.61 1.32 -2.11
N ILE A 22 -2.67 1.15 -0.79
CA ILE A 22 -1.46 1.13 0.01
C ILE A 22 -0.62 -0.08 -0.36
N LEU A 23 -1.25 -1.24 -0.49
CA LEU A 23 -0.53 -2.47 -0.80
C LEU A 23 0.06 -2.48 -2.20
N CYS A 24 -0.49 -1.68 -3.10
CA CYS A 24 0.07 -1.54 -4.43
C CYS A 24 1.20 -0.52 -4.45
N ALA A 25 1.08 0.53 -3.66
CA ALA A 25 2.07 1.60 -3.66
C ALA A 25 3.33 1.24 -2.88
N ALA A 26 3.16 0.50 -1.78
CA ALA A 26 4.27 0.21 -0.89
C ALA A 26 5.42 -0.53 -1.57
N PRO A 27 5.17 -1.61 -2.34
CA PRO A 27 6.29 -2.31 -2.97
C PRO A 27 7.08 -1.41 -3.91
N LYS A 28 6.40 -0.52 -4.61
CA LYS A 28 7.07 0.40 -5.51
C LYS A 28 7.99 1.33 -4.75
N CYS A 29 7.51 1.83 -3.62
CA CYS A 29 8.33 2.71 -2.79
C CYS A 29 9.53 1.98 -2.24
N PHE A 30 9.36 0.73 -1.82
CA PHE A 30 10.46 -0.04 -1.29
C PHE A 30 11.51 -0.30 -2.36
N ILE A 31 11.08 -0.54 -3.59
CA ILE A 31 12.01 -0.76 -4.69
C ILE A 31 12.75 0.52 -5.04
N GLU A 32 12.03 1.64 -5.10
CA GLU A 32 12.62 2.90 -5.48
C GLU A 32 13.57 3.47 -4.44
N HIS A 33 13.17 3.41 -3.17
CA HIS A 33 13.92 4.08 -2.11
C HIS A 33 14.60 3.13 -1.15
N GLY A 34 14.28 1.85 -1.22
CA GLY A 34 14.75 0.90 -0.24
C GLY A 34 13.81 0.89 0.95
N PHE A 35 13.76 -0.23 1.64
CA PHE A 35 12.81 -0.39 2.74
C PHE A 35 13.02 0.66 3.83
N HIS A 36 14.28 0.89 4.19
CA HIS A 36 14.57 1.82 5.28
C HIS A 36 14.32 3.26 4.90
N ALA A 37 14.61 3.61 3.65
CA ALA A 37 14.44 4.98 3.21
C ALA A 37 12.99 5.32 2.91
N ALA A 38 12.21 4.34 2.51
CA ALA A 38 10.80 4.57 2.24
C ALA A 38 10.08 4.81 3.55
N SER A 39 9.44 5.96 3.68
CA SER A 39 8.72 6.27 4.89
C SER A 39 7.24 6.06 4.69
N MET A 40 6.50 6.03 5.80
CA MET A 40 5.05 5.93 5.72
C MET A 40 4.49 7.10 4.91
N ALA A 41 5.08 8.27 5.04
CA ALA A 41 4.65 9.44 4.28
C ALA A 41 4.88 9.22 2.78
N ASN A 42 6.02 8.63 2.41
CA ASN A 42 6.29 8.35 1.01
C ASN A 42 5.24 7.39 0.44
N ILE A 43 4.92 6.36 1.20
CA ILE A 43 3.95 5.37 0.75
C ILE A 43 2.57 6.00 0.61
N ALA A 44 2.19 6.83 1.58
CA ALA A 44 0.90 7.50 1.53
C ALA A 44 0.82 8.39 0.29
N GLU A 45 1.88 9.10 0.00
CA GLU A 45 1.91 9.97 -1.16
C GLU A 45 1.76 9.16 -2.44
N ALA A 46 2.48 8.04 -2.52
CA ALA A 46 2.39 7.18 -3.69
C ALA A 46 0.99 6.57 -3.82
N ALA A 47 0.35 6.32 -2.70
CA ALA A 47 -1.02 5.78 -2.71
C ALA A 47 -2.06 6.87 -2.88
N GLN A 48 -1.63 8.13 -2.92
CA GLN A 48 -2.50 9.29 -3.11
C GLN A 48 -3.49 9.44 -1.97
N MET A 49 -2.99 9.35 -0.76
CA MET A 49 -3.82 9.57 0.42
C MET A 49 -2.98 10.22 1.50
N SER A 50 -3.63 10.75 2.53
CA SER A 50 -2.91 11.38 3.62
C SER A 50 -2.27 10.33 4.50
N ALA A 51 -1.19 10.71 5.17
CA ALA A 51 -0.53 9.81 6.09
C ALA A 51 -1.47 9.43 7.23
N GLY A 52 -2.28 10.38 7.67
CA GLY A 52 -3.23 10.11 8.73
C GLY A 52 -4.21 9.02 8.36
N LEU A 53 -4.70 9.05 7.12
CA LEU A 53 -5.61 8.04 6.66
C LEU A 53 -4.90 6.68 6.58
N MET A 54 -3.66 6.69 6.09
CA MET A 54 -2.93 5.45 5.96
C MET A 54 -2.68 4.80 7.31
N TYR A 55 -2.41 5.61 8.35
CA TYR A 55 -2.17 5.06 9.68
C TYR A 55 -3.41 4.41 10.27
N ARG A 56 -4.56 4.68 9.70
CA ARG A 56 -5.78 3.99 10.14
C ARG A 56 -5.78 2.54 9.68
N TYR A 57 -5.06 2.24 8.61
CA TYR A 57 -5.03 0.89 8.05
C TYR A 57 -3.80 0.12 8.47
N PHE A 58 -2.66 0.79 8.56
CA PHE A 58 -1.40 0.15 8.90
C PHE A 58 -0.63 1.04 9.84
N GLU A 59 -0.22 0.52 10.96
CA GLU A 59 0.48 1.36 11.93
C GLU A 59 1.95 1.58 11.59
N ASN A 60 2.54 0.71 10.77
CA ASN A 60 3.93 0.91 10.38
C ASN A 60 4.23 0.11 9.12
N LYS A 61 5.48 0.23 8.65
CA LYS A 61 5.88 -0.46 7.42
C LYS A 61 5.83 -1.97 7.57
N SER A 62 6.17 -2.46 8.72
CA SER A 62 6.16 -3.90 8.97
C SER A 62 4.76 -4.47 8.78
N ALA A 63 3.76 -3.74 9.24
CA ALA A 63 2.37 -4.17 9.08
C ALA A 63 2.01 -4.25 7.60
N ILE A 64 2.50 -3.29 6.81
CA ILE A 64 2.25 -3.29 5.39
C ILE A 64 2.91 -4.49 4.72
N VAL A 65 4.16 -4.76 5.09
CA VAL A 65 4.87 -5.90 4.51
C VAL A 65 4.16 -7.20 4.85
N ARG A 66 3.70 -7.32 6.08
CA ARG A 66 2.98 -8.52 6.49
C ARG A 66 1.73 -8.70 5.64
N ALA A 67 1.00 -7.62 5.39
CA ALA A 67 -0.21 -7.71 4.60
C ALA A 67 0.10 -8.10 3.16
N ILE A 68 1.20 -7.58 2.61
CA ILE A 68 1.60 -7.94 1.26
C ILE A 68 1.89 -9.43 1.17
N VAL A 69 2.61 -9.94 2.15
CA VAL A 69 2.95 -11.36 2.16
C VAL A 69 1.69 -12.22 2.32
N GLU A 70 0.80 -11.80 3.18
CA GLU A 70 -0.39 -12.58 3.47
C GLU A 70 -1.36 -12.68 2.30
N ARG A 71 -1.33 -11.68 1.42
CA ARG A 71 -2.27 -11.69 0.32
C ARG A 71 -1.75 -12.50 -0.87
N GLN A 72 -0.56 -13.01 -0.80
CA GLN A 72 0.03 -13.78 -1.89
C GLN A 72 -0.47 -15.24 -1.93
#